data_1a559abd584d8a3ad9ce3a50cee0d829
#
_entry.id   1a559abd584d8a3ad9ce3a50cee0d829
#
_cell.length_a   1.000
_cell.length_b   1.000
_cell.length_c   1.000
_cell.angle_alpha   90.00
_cell.angle_beta   90.00
_cell.angle_gamma   90.00
#
_symmetry.space_group_name_H-M   'P 1'
#
loop_
_entity.id
_entity.type
_entity.pdbx_description
1 polymer ?
#
loop_
_entity_poly.entity_id
_entity_poly.type
_entity_poly.pdbx_seq_one_letter_code
_entity_poly.pdbx_strand_id
1 'polypeptide(L)'
;MIISFISKELRDNAINEFLGMQNLAPMSLMILKTILTSFSVAASLNDLPRFLIERIIYTSENNILCMFGDFVLHFIIAHEEPPRAQDGTIDWNLISRLQLIYVGEKNAS
;
A
#
# COMPACT_ATOMS: atom_id res chain seq x y z
N MET A 1 -5.00 -9.00 -3.02
CA MET A 1 -3.74 -8.77 -3.77
C MET A 1 -2.56 -9.30 -2.98
N ILE A 2 -1.49 -9.64 -3.64
CA ILE A 2 -0.25 -10.04 -2.97
C ILE A 2 0.54 -8.78 -2.65
N ILE A 3 0.86 -8.60 -1.37
CA ILE A 3 1.63 -7.45 -0.90
C ILE A 3 3.02 -7.93 -0.51
N SER A 4 4.05 -7.35 -1.11
CA SER A 4 5.44 -7.56 -0.72
C SER A 4 6.00 -6.29 -0.07
N PHE A 5 7.19 -6.39 0.49
CA PHE A 5 7.82 -5.30 1.25
C PHE A 5 9.22 -5.08 0.71
N ILE A 6 9.62 -3.82 0.55
CA ILE A 6 10.93 -3.50 0.01
C ILE A 6 12.07 -3.91 0.94
N SER A 7 11.81 -4.03 2.25
CA SER A 7 12.82 -4.44 3.21
C SER A 7 12.23 -5.34 4.27
N LYS A 8 13.11 -6.12 4.90
CA LYS A 8 12.73 -6.96 6.03
C LYS A 8 12.26 -6.11 7.22
N GLU A 9 12.92 -4.98 7.45
CA GLU A 9 12.53 -4.06 8.52
C GLU A 9 11.11 -3.56 8.32
N LEU A 10 10.76 -3.14 7.12
CA LEU A 10 9.41 -2.68 6.83
C LEU A 10 8.39 -3.80 7.01
N ARG A 11 8.70 -5.01 6.55
CA ARG A 11 7.84 -6.17 6.73
C ARG A 11 7.63 -6.48 8.21
N ASP A 12 8.71 -6.47 9.00
CA ASP A 12 8.65 -6.80 10.42
C ASP A 12 7.82 -5.76 11.18
N ASN A 13 7.92 -4.48 10.81
CA ASN A 13 7.09 -3.42 11.39
C ASN A 13 5.61 -3.62 11.05
N ALA A 14 5.31 -4.16 9.88
CA ALA A 14 3.93 -4.36 9.44
C ALA A 14 3.29 -5.60 10.07
N ILE A 15 4.05 -6.66 10.34
CA ILE A 15 3.51 -7.93 10.80
C ILE A 15 3.91 -8.30 12.22
N ASN A 16 4.97 -7.71 12.78
CA ASN A 16 5.40 -7.96 14.15
C ASN A 16 4.98 -6.78 15.03
N GLU A 17 3.95 -7.00 15.83
CA GLU A 17 3.35 -5.94 16.65
C GLU A 17 4.36 -5.31 17.62
N PHE A 18 5.23 -6.10 18.23
CA PHE A 18 6.21 -5.59 19.16
C PHE A 18 7.21 -4.68 18.47
N LEU A 19 7.77 -5.10 17.34
CA LEU A 19 8.71 -4.28 16.56
C LEU A 19 8.00 -3.05 15.99
N GLY A 20 6.77 -3.20 15.52
CA GLY A 20 5.98 -2.09 15.03
C GLY A 20 5.75 -1.03 16.10
N MET A 21 5.47 -1.44 17.32
CA MET A 21 5.26 -0.51 18.44
C MET A 21 6.52 0.27 18.81
N GLN A 22 7.70 -0.26 18.51
CA GLN A 22 8.95 0.44 18.76
C GLN A 22 9.24 1.51 17.72
N ASN A 23 8.75 1.33 16.50
CA ASN A 23 9.08 2.19 15.36
C ASN A 23 7.93 3.09 14.91
N LEU A 24 6.70 2.73 15.25
CA LEU A 24 5.50 3.47 14.86
C LEU A 24 4.65 3.76 16.10
N ALA A 25 3.92 4.88 16.08
CA ALA A 25 2.92 5.13 17.10
C ALA A 25 1.86 4.02 17.07
N PRO A 26 1.28 3.63 18.24
CA PRO A 26 0.27 2.55 18.25
C PRO A 26 -0.90 2.79 17.32
N MET A 27 -1.39 4.01 17.19
CA MET A 27 -2.48 4.35 16.27
C MET A 27 -2.07 4.11 14.81
N SER A 28 -0.85 4.52 14.45
CA SER A 28 -0.33 4.31 13.10
C SER A 28 -0.18 2.83 12.79
N LEU A 29 0.23 2.03 13.77
CA LEU A 29 0.34 0.58 13.61
C LEU A 29 -1.02 -0.06 13.35
N MET A 30 -2.06 0.37 14.07
CA MET A 30 -3.43 -0.12 13.86
C MET A 30 -3.92 0.21 12.45
N ILE A 31 -3.69 1.44 12.00
CA ILE A 31 -4.06 1.87 10.64
C ILE A 31 -3.32 1.02 9.61
N LEU A 32 -2.02 0.84 9.78
CA LEU A 32 -1.20 0.04 8.88
C LEU A 32 -1.72 -1.38 8.75
N LYS A 33 -2.00 -2.04 9.88
CA LYS A 33 -2.53 -3.41 9.87
C LYS A 33 -3.87 -3.50 9.16
N THR A 34 -4.77 -2.56 9.42
CA THR A 34 -6.09 -2.53 8.79
C THR A 34 -5.96 -2.38 7.28
N ILE A 35 -5.12 -1.46 6.82
CA ILE A 35 -4.92 -1.21 5.39
C ILE A 35 -4.32 -2.45 4.72
N LEU A 36 -3.26 -3.01 5.29
CA LEU A 36 -2.58 -4.16 4.69
C LEU A 36 -3.49 -5.38 4.64
N THR A 37 -4.29 -5.60 5.68
CA THR A 37 -5.27 -6.68 5.69
C THR A 37 -6.30 -6.49 4.57
N SER A 38 -6.82 -5.28 4.43
CA SER A 38 -7.81 -4.96 3.40
C SER A 38 -7.23 -5.17 2.00
N PHE A 39 -6.00 -4.70 1.76
CA PHE A 39 -5.32 -4.90 0.48
C PHE A 39 -5.08 -6.39 0.19
N SER A 40 -4.69 -7.16 1.20
CA SER A 40 -4.40 -8.59 1.03
C SER A 40 -5.65 -9.40 0.67
N VAL A 41 -6.81 -8.99 1.20
CA VAL A 41 -8.08 -9.69 0.94
C VAL A 41 -8.68 -9.30 -0.40
N ALA A 42 -8.47 -8.07 -0.85
CA ALA A 42 -9.03 -7.58 -2.11
C ALA A 42 -8.36 -8.25 -3.32
N ALA A 43 -9.13 -8.53 -4.36
CA ALA A 43 -8.59 -9.07 -5.62
C ALA A 43 -7.90 -7.98 -6.44
N SER A 44 -8.40 -6.75 -6.37
CA SER A 44 -7.82 -5.57 -7.04
C SER A 44 -8.18 -4.33 -6.24
N LEU A 45 -7.67 -3.15 -6.67
CA LEU A 45 -7.98 -1.89 -5.98
C LEU A 45 -9.48 -1.59 -5.95
N ASN A 46 -10.24 -2.01 -6.96
CA ASN A 46 -11.68 -1.77 -7.00
C ASN A 46 -12.46 -2.58 -5.97
N ASP A 47 -11.88 -3.65 -5.43
CA ASP A 47 -12.50 -4.49 -4.42
C ASP A 47 -12.22 -4.02 -3.00
N LEU A 48 -11.45 -2.95 -2.84
CA LEU A 48 -11.18 -2.37 -1.52
C LEU A 48 -12.46 -1.72 -0.97
N PRO A 49 -12.58 -1.64 0.37
CA PRO A 49 -13.63 -0.83 0.98
C PRO A 49 -13.58 0.61 0.46
N ARG A 50 -14.74 1.23 0.32
CA ARG A 50 -14.84 2.57 -0.25
C ARG A 50 -13.99 3.59 0.50
N PHE A 51 -13.93 3.49 1.82
CA PHE A 51 -13.14 4.44 2.61
C PHE A 51 -11.64 4.37 2.28
N LEU A 52 -11.14 3.24 1.79
CA LEU A 52 -9.77 3.12 1.31
C LEU A 52 -9.62 3.61 -0.11
N ILE A 53 -10.57 3.30 -1.00
CA ILE A 53 -10.54 3.76 -2.38
C ILE A 53 -10.45 5.28 -2.43
N GLU A 54 -11.20 5.97 -1.59
CA GLU A 54 -11.22 7.43 -1.54
C GLU A 54 -9.89 8.05 -1.07
N ARG A 55 -9.01 7.24 -0.45
CA ARG A 55 -7.72 7.69 0.07
C ARG A 55 -6.55 7.35 -0.82
N ILE A 56 -6.81 6.73 -1.97
CA ILE A 56 -5.76 6.35 -2.90
C ILE A 56 -5.49 7.49 -3.88
N ILE A 57 -4.22 7.85 -4.03
CA ILE A 57 -3.75 8.87 -4.96
C ILE A 57 -2.80 8.20 -5.93
N TYR A 58 -3.06 8.30 -7.23
CA TYR A 58 -2.19 7.80 -8.29
C TYR A 58 -1.17 8.88 -8.60
N THR A 59 0.10 8.65 -8.21
CA THR A 59 1.15 9.67 -8.30
C THR A 59 1.97 9.60 -9.58
N SER A 60 2.05 8.41 -10.15
CA SER A 60 2.71 8.19 -11.44
C SER A 60 2.17 6.90 -12.05
N GLU A 61 2.72 6.49 -13.18
CA GLU A 61 2.22 5.33 -13.92
C GLU A 61 2.13 4.07 -13.06
N ASN A 62 3.12 3.85 -12.17
CA ASN A 62 3.20 2.61 -11.41
C ASN A 62 3.24 2.81 -9.89
N ASN A 63 2.85 3.98 -9.41
CA ASN A 63 2.90 4.33 -7.98
C ASN A 63 1.55 4.77 -7.48
N ILE A 64 1.20 4.35 -6.25
CA ILE A 64 0.05 4.87 -5.54
C ILE A 64 0.42 5.22 -4.10
N LEU A 65 -0.29 6.19 -3.55
CA LEU A 65 -0.24 6.54 -2.13
C LEU A 65 -1.59 6.25 -1.51
N CYS A 66 -1.58 5.70 -0.30
CA CYS A 66 -2.78 5.59 0.51
C CYS A 66 -2.61 6.51 1.72
N MET A 67 -3.47 7.54 1.84
CA MET A 67 -3.25 8.64 2.77
C MET A 67 -4.30 8.68 3.88
N PHE A 68 -3.82 8.86 5.11
CA PHE A 68 -4.66 9.06 6.29
C PHE A 68 -4.11 10.27 7.07
N GLY A 69 -4.67 11.44 6.82
CA GLY A 69 -4.15 12.67 7.41
C GLY A 69 -2.70 12.88 6.98
N ASP A 70 -1.79 12.94 7.96
CA ASP A 70 -0.36 13.09 7.69
C ASP A 70 0.38 11.76 7.53
N PHE A 71 -0.33 10.64 7.69
CA PHE A 71 0.25 9.29 7.59
C PHE A 71 0.04 8.75 6.17
N VAL A 72 1.07 8.12 5.59
CA VAL A 72 1.02 7.64 4.21
C VAL A 72 1.65 6.27 4.07
N LEU A 73 1.04 5.44 3.21
CA LEU A 73 1.64 4.21 2.70
C LEU A 73 1.91 4.42 1.20
N HIS A 74 3.13 4.15 0.79
CA HIS A 74 3.52 4.28 -0.62
C HIS A 74 3.75 2.89 -1.21
N PHE A 75 2.97 2.56 -2.24
CA PHE A 75 3.07 1.28 -2.96
C PHE A 75 3.53 1.50 -4.38
N ILE A 76 4.27 0.52 -4.91
CA ILE A 76 4.55 0.44 -6.35
C ILE A 76 4.00 -0.89 -6.88
N ILE A 77 3.77 -0.94 -8.19
CA ILE A 77 3.36 -2.17 -8.85
C ILE A 77 4.52 -3.18 -8.80
N ALA A 78 4.21 -4.41 -8.39
CA ALA A 78 5.19 -5.49 -8.27
C ALA A 78 5.07 -6.54 -9.39
N HIS A 79 4.37 -6.21 -10.47
CA HIS A 79 4.34 -7.03 -11.67
C HIS A 79 5.59 -6.79 -12.51
N GLU A 80 6.19 -7.84 -13.02
CA GLU A 80 7.31 -7.74 -13.95
C GLU A 80 6.87 -7.05 -15.25
N GLU A 81 5.70 -7.45 -15.76
CA GLU A 81 5.06 -6.81 -16.90
C GLU A 81 3.65 -6.41 -16.48
N PRO A 82 3.45 -5.16 -16.04
CA PRO A 82 2.12 -4.74 -15.58
C PRO A 82 1.08 -4.84 -16.69
N PRO A 83 -0.13 -5.33 -16.38
CA PRO A 83 -1.21 -5.35 -17.37
C PRO A 83 -1.59 -3.94 -17.79
N ARG A 84 -1.84 -3.77 -19.10
CA ARG A 84 -2.15 -2.46 -19.67
C ARG A 84 -3.49 -2.52 -20.42
N ALA A 85 -4.20 -1.39 -20.40
CA ALA A 85 -5.40 -1.19 -21.20
C ALA A 85 -5.02 -0.99 -22.67
N GLN A 86 -6.03 -0.94 -23.54
CA GLN A 86 -5.80 -0.77 -24.98
C GLN A 86 -5.08 0.52 -25.33
N ASP A 87 -5.26 1.56 -24.53
CA ASP A 87 -4.61 2.86 -24.75
C ASP A 87 -3.16 2.91 -24.21
N GLY A 88 -2.64 1.79 -23.69
CA GLY A 88 -1.28 1.72 -23.17
C GLY A 88 -1.11 2.09 -21.70
N THR A 89 -2.16 2.61 -21.06
CA THR A 89 -2.11 2.93 -19.63
C THR A 89 -2.20 1.67 -18.77
N ILE A 90 -1.76 1.77 -17.51
CA ILE A 90 -1.86 0.66 -16.56
C ILE A 90 -3.34 0.33 -16.32
N ASP A 91 -3.67 -0.95 -16.42
CA ASP A 91 -5.01 -1.44 -16.07
C ASP A 91 -5.03 -1.81 -14.59
N TRP A 92 -5.36 -0.86 -13.73
CA TRP A 92 -5.35 -1.04 -12.28
C TRP A 92 -6.32 -2.12 -11.80
N ASN A 93 -7.35 -2.43 -12.59
CA ASN A 93 -8.30 -3.50 -12.25
C ASN A 93 -7.67 -4.89 -12.31
N LEU A 94 -6.58 -5.02 -13.05
CA LEU A 94 -5.86 -6.29 -13.21
C LEU A 94 -4.58 -6.35 -12.38
N ILE A 95 -4.25 -5.28 -11.66
CA ILE A 95 -3.09 -5.30 -10.76
C ILE A 95 -3.43 -6.16 -9.55
N SER A 96 -2.63 -7.19 -9.32
CA SER A 96 -2.79 -8.14 -8.22
C SER A 96 -1.58 -8.24 -7.30
N ARG A 97 -0.51 -7.48 -7.59
CA ARG A 97 0.73 -7.48 -6.81
C ARG A 97 1.22 -6.06 -6.61
N LEU A 98 1.43 -5.69 -5.35
CA LEU A 98 1.98 -4.39 -4.96
C LEU A 98 3.14 -4.60 -4.00
N GLN A 99 4.09 -3.67 -4.03
CA GLN A 99 5.19 -3.65 -3.07
C GLN A 99 5.09 -2.38 -2.22
N LEU A 100 5.08 -2.55 -0.91
CA LEU A 100 5.11 -1.43 0.03
C LEU A 100 6.56 -0.95 0.16
N ILE A 101 6.80 0.31 -0.16
CA ILE A 101 8.16 0.87 -0.17
C ILE A 101 8.39 1.92 0.91
N TYR A 102 7.33 2.49 1.47
CA TYR A 102 7.44 3.50 2.52
C TYR A 102 6.18 3.53 3.37
N VAL A 103 6.36 3.69 4.66
CA VAL A 103 5.30 3.92 5.65
C VAL A 103 5.78 4.99 6.61
N GLY A 104 4.98 6.00 6.85
CA GLY A 104 5.32 7.02 7.82
C GLY A 104 4.56 8.31 7.62
N GLU A 105 5.12 9.39 8.14
CA GLU A 105 4.52 10.70 7.98
C GLU A 105 4.72 11.22 6.57
N LYS A 106 3.69 11.89 6.06
CA LYS A 106 3.67 12.44 4.71
C LYS A 106 4.84 13.39 4.44
N ASN A 107 5.24 14.17 5.43
CA ASN A 107 6.28 15.19 5.29
C ASN A 107 7.66 14.69 5.70
N ALA A 108 7.80 13.45 6.09
CA ALA A 108 9.09 12.83 6.37
C ALA A 108 9.70 12.37 5.05
N SER A 109 10.68 13.05 4.59
CA SER A 109 11.33 12.75 3.31
C SER A 109 12.81 12.49 3.48
#